data_ebe171899e4a67902ee672ca0d3d261f
#
_entry.id   ebe171899e4a67902ee672ca0d3d261f
#
_cell.length_a   1.000
_cell.length_b   1.000
_cell.length_c   1.000
_cell.angle_alpha   90.00
_cell.angle_beta   90.00
_cell.angle_gamma   90.00
#
_symmetry.space_group_name_H-M   'P 1'
#
loop_
_entity.id
_entity.type
_entity.pdbx_description
1 polymer ?
#
loop_
_entity_poly.entity_id
_entity_poly.type
_entity_poly.pdbx_seq_one_letter_code
_entity_poly.pdbx_strand_id
1 'polypeptide(L)'
;SGVANALVFAITCIGMGVVMGLDALVPQALGAGEPGRARALLRDGVRVAIIIGGPATLLVVLSPLLLDAAQVDPGVAEHARIYIWARAFGVVPFLLQTALRSYLSAHGQTRPLLVAVVAGNVLNLVLDYLLIFGDAGLADLGLPGVGLPAMGVLGAAGATSAVQLLSLGVFVLAVRALHQGAGAAAATPGRALGPIVRVGTPIGLQVFAEVAVFSLTGVLAAHLSATAAAAHTVAITVASFTFSIAMGIGAATAVRVGVAVGAGDHVGARRAGLVGVGLGLVVMSSSAVVFLAAPALLAGWFTDSAPVLAASLPLLQIAALFQLSDGAQAVAAGALRGAGDTRAAFIANLIGHYGVGLGISLGLAFGLGMGAPGLWWGLSAGLTVTAVALLIRFWRLTARPIARS
;
A
#
# COMPACT_ATOMS: atom_id res chain seq x y z
N SER A 1 -5.45 15.70 -10.87
CA SER A 1 -5.23 14.25 -10.80
C SER A 1 -5.19 13.72 -9.36
N GLY A 2 -4.66 14.46 -8.35
CA GLY A 2 -4.50 13.99 -6.98
C GLY A 2 -5.78 13.51 -6.29
N VAL A 3 -6.84 14.34 -6.30
CA VAL A 3 -8.15 14.01 -5.69
C VAL A 3 -8.76 12.76 -6.34
N ALA A 4 -8.71 12.68 -7.67
CA ALA A 4 -9.22 11.54 -8.41
C ALA A 4 -8.49 10.25 -8.06
N ASN A 5 -7.16 10.28 -7.96
CA ASN A 5 -6.36 9.12 -7.56
C ASN A 5 -6.67 8.69 -6.11
N ALA A 6 -6.84 9.63 -5.19
CA ALA A 6 -7.20 9.34 -3.81
C ALA A 6 -8.57 8.64 -3.70
N LEU A 7 -9.58 9.09 -4.46
CA LEU A 7 -10.90 8.45 -4.51
C LEU A 7 -10.81 7.01 -5.06
N VAL A 8 -10.14 6.82 -6.20
CA VAL A 8 -9.95 5.49 -6.78
C VAL A 8 -9.21 4.57 -5.81
N PHE A 9 -8.16 5.07 -5.16
CA PHE A 9 -7.39 4.28 -4.21
C PHE A 9 -8.21 3.93 -2.96
N ALA A 10 -8.95 4.87 -2.38
CA ALA A 10 -9.80 4.63 -1.21
C ALA A 10 -10.86 3.54 -1.46
N ILE A 11 -11.45 3.51 -2.67
CA ILE A 11 -12.43 2.48 -3.04
C ILE A 11 -11.73 1.12 -3.24
N THR A 12 -10.57 1.11 -3.88
CA THR A 12 -9.87 -0.14 -4.24
C THR A 12 -9.09 -0.76 -3.10
N CYS A 13 -8.64 0.03 -2.10
CA CYS A 13 -7.80 -0.47 -1.00
C CYS A 13 -8.53 -1.49 -0.11
N ILE A 14 -9.84 -1.37 0.07
CA ILE A 14 -10.65 -2.37 0.81
C ILE A 14 -10.62 -3.70 0.06
N GLY A 15 -10.90 -3.67 -1.25
CA GLY A 15 -10.85 -4.86 -2.09
C GLY A 15 -9.46 -5.50 -2.14
N MET A 16 -8.42 -4.66 -2.26
CA MET A 16 -7.03 -5.10 -2.18
C MET A 16 -6.74 -5.84 -0.87
N GLY A 17 -7.14 -5.26 0.26
CA GLY A 17 -6.92 -5.86 1.57
C GLY A 17 -7.66 -7.19 1.74
N VAL A 18 -8.88 -7.34 1.21
CA VAL A 18 -9.59 -8.62 1.23
C VAL A 18 -8.80 -9.68 0.44
N VAL A 19 -8.29 -9.35 -0.74
CA VAL A 19 -7.47 -10.27 -1.54
C VAL A 19 -6.13 -10.57 -0.85
N MET A 20 -5.56 -9.63 -0.10
CA MET A 20 -4.36 -9.84 0.73
C MET A 20 -4.56 -10.87 1.87
N GLY A 21 -5.78 -11.35 2.12
CA GLY A 21 -5.99 -12.54 2.94
C GLY A 21 -5.21 -13.77 2.44
N LEU A 22 -4.88 -13.82 1.16
CA LEU A 22 -3.99 -14.83 0.57
C LEU A 22 -2.56 -14.77 1.10
N ASP A 23 -2.07 -13.60 1.57
CA ASP A 23 -0.73 -13.44 2.15
C ASP A 23 -0.55 -14.25 3.45
N ALA A 24 -1.67 -14.62 4.12
CA ALA A 24 -1.67 -15.52 5.25
C ALA A 24 -1.90 -16.97 4.82
N LEU A 25 -2.98 -17.19 4.07
CA LEU A 25 -3.52 -18.53 3.82
C LEU A 25 -2.64 -19.38 2.88
N VAL A 26 -2.07 -18.77 1.84
CA VAL A 26 -1.23 -19.51 0.87
C VAL A 26 0.09 -19.95 1.49
N PRO A 27 0.86 -19.10 2.20
CA PRO A 27 2.07 -19.54 2.91
C PRO A 27 1.78 -20.61 3.96
N GLN A 28 0.66 -20.50 4.71
CA GLN A 28 0.27 -21.52 5.69
C GLN A 28 -0.03 -22.87 5.02
N ALA A 29 -0.72 -22.87 3.89
CA ALA A 29 -0.99 -24.10 3.13
C ALA A 29 0.31 -24.76 2.63
N LEU A 30 1.25 -23.95 2.12
CA LEU A 30 2.55 -24.45 1.66
C LEU A 30 3.41 -24.98 2.81
N GLY A 31 3.45 -24.27 3.92
CA GLY A 31 4.15 -24.71 5.13
C GLY A 31 3.60 -26.03 5.71
N ALA A 32 2.31 -26.26 5.52
CA ALA A 32 1.64 -27.51 5.90
C ALA A 32 1.90 -28.68 4.93
N GLY A 33 2.61 -28.45 3.81
CA GLY A 33 2.80 -29.46 2.77
C GLY A 33 1.54 -29.71 1.94
N GLU A 34 0.63 -28.72 1.83
CA GLU A 34 -0.67 -28.82 1.13
C GLU A 34 -0.68 -27.99 -0.18
N PRO A 35 0.14 -28.31 -1.21
CA PRO A 35 0.21 -27.51 -2.44
C PRO A 35 -1.12 -27.49 -3.23
N GLY A 36 -1.93 -28.55 -3.12
CA GLY A 36 -3.27 -28.58 -3.72
C GLY A 36 -4.21 -27.56 -3.09
N ARG A 37 -4.13 -27.36 -1.76
CA ARG A 37 -4.87 -26.30 -1.05
C ARG A 37 -4.38 -24.90 -1.44
N ALA A 38 -3.07 -24.69 -1.58
CA ALA A 38 -2.51 -23.43 -2.06
C ALA A 38 -3.03 -23.05 -3.45
N ARG A 39 -3.16 -24.02 -4.38
CA ARG A 39 -3.79 -23.81 -5.70
C ARG A 39 -5.28 -23.51 -5.61
N ALA A 40 -6.01 -24.20 -4.74
CA ALA A 40 -7.43 -23.90 -4.51
C ALA A 40 -7.62 -22.48 -3.97
N LEU A 41 -6.78 -22.04 -3.03
CA LEU A 41 -6.75 -20.68 -2.50
C LEU A 41 -6.50 -19.63 -3.60
N LEU A 42 -5.55 -19.88 -4.51
CA LEU A 42 -5.33 -18.97 -5.66
C LEU A 42 -6.58 -18.86 -6.53
N ARG A 43 -7.16 -20.01 -6.92
CA ARG A 43 -8.38 -20.04 -7.75
C ARG A 43 -9.52 -19.25 -7.09
N ASP A 44 -9.72 -19.46 -5.80
CA ASP A 44 -10.79 -18.79 -5.08
C ASP A 44 -10.45 -17.33 -4.78
N GLY A 45 -9.16 -16.98 -4.61
CA GLY A 45 -8.66 -15.60 -4.54
C GLY A 45 -8.92 -14.82 -5.83
N VAL A 46 -8.71 -15.44 -6.99
CA VAL A 46 -9.08 -14.87 -8.30
C VAL A 46 -10.58 -14.63 -8.38
N ARG A 47 -11.42 -15.57 -7.90
CA ARG A 47 -12.88 -15.37 -7.84
C ARG A 47 -13.26 -14.21 -6.92
N VAL A 48 -12.67 -14.13 -5.71
CA VAL A 48 -12.87 -13.02 -4.78
C VAL A 48 -12.49 -11.69 -5.43
N ALA A 49 -11.33 -11.64 -6.13
CA ALA A 49 -10.88 -10.43 -6.84
C ALA A 49 -11.89 -9.97 -7.90
N ILE A 50 -12.51 -10.89 -8.63
CA ILE A 50 -13.55 -10.57 -9.63
C ILE A 50 -14.86 -10.14 -8.95
N ILE A 51 -15.32 -10.88 -7.93
CA ILE A 51 -16.57 -10.61 -7.23
C ILE A 51 -16.53 -9.24 -6.52
N ILE A 52 -15.40 -8.88 -5.92
CA ILE A 52 -15.22 -7.57 -5.26
C ILE A 52 -14.88 -6.49 -6.29
N GLY A 53 -14.10 -6.84 -7.31
CA GLY A 53 -13.66 -5.92 -8.34
C GLY A 53 -14.80 -5.33 -9.16
N GLY A 54 -15.85 -6.10 -9.45
CA GLY A 54 -17.04 -5.61 -10.15
C GLY A 54 -17.73 -4.46 -9.41
N PRO A 55 -18.23 -4.65 -8.19
CA PRO A 55 -18.79 -3.57 -7.38
C PRO A 55 -17.81 -2.41 -7.13
N ALA A 56 -16.53 -2.69 -6.88
CA ALA A 56 -15.53 -1.65 -6.70
C ALA A 56 -15.36 -0.80 -7.97
N THR A 57 -15.34 -1.42 -9.15
CA THR A 57 -15.31 -0.71 -10.44
C THR A 57 -16.57 0.16 -10.60
N LEU A 58 -17.74 -0.36 -10.27
CA LEU A 58 -18.99 0.42 -10.32
C LEU A 58 -18.92 1.63 -9.38
N LEU A 59 -18.44 1.46 -8.15
CA LEU A 59 -18.24 2.57 -7.19
C LEU A 59 -17.25 3.60 -7.72
N VAL A 60 -16.16 3.17 -8.36
CA VAL A 60 -15.20 4.08 -9.01
C VAL A 60 -15.88 4.85 -10.14
N VAL A 61 -16.64 4.18 -11.01
CA VAL A 61 -17.37 4.84 -12.11
C VAL A 61 -18.40 5.85 -11.61
N LEU A 62 -19.05 5.58 -10.47
CA LEU A 62 -20.03 6.48 -9.86
C LEU A 62 -19.40 7.57 -8.98
N SER A 63 -18.14 7.43 -8.58
CA SER A 63 -17.48 8.37 -7.65
C SER A 63 -17.40 9.83 -8.15
N PRO A 64 -17.41 10.15 -9.47
CA PRO A 64 -17.53 11.54 -9.91
C PRO A 64 -18.79 12.26 -9.41
N LEU A 65 -19.87 11.56 -9.09
CA LEU A 65 -21.05 12.15 -8.46
C LEU A 65 -20.74 12.82 -7.11
N LEU A 66 -19.71 12.33 -6.41
CA LEU A 66 -19.25 12.95 -5.16
C LEU A 66 -18.55 14.29 -5.40
N LEU A 67 -17.92 14.49 -6.57
CA LEU A 67 -17.28 15.75 -6.95
C LEU A 67 -18.34 16.83 -7.16
N ASP A 68 -19.48 16.47 -7.75
CA ASP A 68 -20.61 17.38 -7.97
C ASP A 68 -21.25 17.76 -6.63
N ALA A 69 -21.47 16.79 -5.75
CA ALA A 69 -22.01 17.02 -4.40
C ALA A 69 -21.08 17.88 -3.53
N ALA A 70 -19.76 17.77 -3.74
CA ALA A 70 -18.75 18.54 -3.03
C ALA A 70 -18.51 19.94 -3.68
N GLN A 71 -19.26 20.31 -4.72
CA GLN A 71 -19.15 21.59 -5.43
C GLN A 71 -17.70 21.91 -5.88
N VAL A 72 -16.97 20.89 -6.36
CA VAL A 72 -15.63 21.06 -6.91
C VAL A 72 -15.70 21.93 -8.17
N ASP A 73 -14.68 22.77 -8.38
CA ASP A 73 -14.58 23.59 -9.58
C ASP A 73 -14.84 22.77 -10.85
N PRO A 74 -15.73 23.24 -11.77
CA PRO A 74 -16.14 22.47 -12.96
C PRO A 74 -14.98 22.00 -13.83
N GLY A 75 -13.95 22.83 -14.01
CA GLY A 75 -12.78 22.47 -14.82
C GLY A 75 -11.94 21.37 -14.16
N VAL A 76 -11.79 21.41 -12.83
CA VAL A 76 -11.13 20.36 -12.06
C VAL A 76 -11.95 19.08 -12.07
N ALA A 77 -13.28 19.19 -11.92
CA ALA A 77 -14.20 18.06 -11.91
C ALA A 77 -14.20 17.31 -13.25
N GLU A 78 -14.16 18.00 -14.37
CA GLU A 78 -14.11 17.39 -15.70
C GLU A 78 -12.84 16.53 -15.89
N HIS A 79 -11.67 17.09 -15.60
CA HIS A 79 -10.41 16.35 -15.68
C HIS A 79 -10.37 15.18 -14.70
N ALA A 80 -10.96 15.35 -13.50
CA ALA A 80 -11.05 14.27 -12.52
C ALA A 80 -11.96 13.12 -13.00
N ARG A 81 -13.10 13.42 -13.64
CA ARG A 81 -14.00 12.42 -14.25
C ARG A 81 -13.29 11.59 -15.31
N ILE A 82 -12.62 12.25 -16.24
CA ILE A 82 -11.87 11.58 -17.32
C ILE A 82 -10.83 10.61 -16.70
N TYR A 83 -10.08 11.08 -15.70
CA TYR A 83 -9.09 10.27 -15.01
C TYR A 83 -9.73 9.07 -14.30
N ILE A 84 -10.80 9.27 -13.54
CA ILE A 84 -11.50 8.23 -12.78
C ILE A 84 -12.04 7.15 -13.71
N TRP A 85 -12.69 7.52 -14.82
CA TRP A 85 -13.24 6.55 -15.76
C TRP A 85 -12.15 5.75 -16.47
N ALA A 86 -11.06 6.39 -16.88
CA ALA A 86 -9.92 5.68 -17.46
C ALA A 86 -9.26 4.70 -16.46
N ARG A 87 -9.23 5.05 -15.16
CA ARG A 87 -8.70 4.21 -14.09
C ARG A 87 -9.62 3.07 -13.69
N ALA A 88 -10.93 3.19 -13.92
CA ALA A 88 -11.91 2.17 -13.56
C ALA A 88 -11.59 0.80 -14.21
N PHE A 89 -11.10 0.80 -15.45
CA PHE A 89 -10.68 -0.42 -16.16
C PHE A 89 -9.49 -1.14 -15.48
N GLY A 90 -8.70 -0.44 -14.68
CA GLY A 90 -7.57 -1.00 -13.94
C GLY A 90 -7.94 -1.68 -12.62
N VAL A 91 -9.16 -1.52 -12.09
CA VAL A 91 -9.54 -2.01 -10.75
C VAL A 91 -9.48 -3.54 -10.67
N VAL A 92 -10.16 -4.24 -11.57
CA VAL A 92 -10.15 -5.72 -11.58
C VAL A 92 -8.76 -6.27 -11.86
N PRO A 93 -8.01 -5.81 -12.89
CA PRO A 93 -6.61 -6.19 -13.10
C PRO A 93 -5.73 -6.00 -11.87
N PHE A 94 -5.87 -4.89 -11.14
CA PHE A 94 -5.12 -4.62 -9.92
C PHE A 94 -5.39 -5.65 -8.80
N LEU A 95 -6.66 -6.02 -8.59
CA LEU A 95 -7.03 -7.03 -7.59
C LEU A 95 -6.54 -8.43 -8.00
N LEU A 96 -6.65 -8.77 -9.29
CA LEU A 96 -6.11 -10.03 -9.83
C LEU A 96 -4.59 -10.09 -9.67
N GLN A 97 -3.90 -9.00 -9.98
CA GLN A 97 -2.46 -8.87 -9.78
C GLN A 97 -2.08 -9.08 -8.32
N THR A 98 -2.87 -8.53 -7.37
CA THR A 98 -2.65 -8.73 -5.94
C THR A 98 -2.74 -10.21 -5.55
N ALA A 99 -3.74 -10.95 -6.04
CA ALA A 99 -3.89 -12.38 -5.78
C ALA A 99 -2.71 -13.21 -6.32
N LEU A 100 -2.29 -12.94 -7.56
CA LEU A 100 -1.17 -13.64 -8.20
C LEU A 100 0.16 -13.31 -7.51
N ARG A 101 0.37 -12.04 -7.13
CA ARG A 101 1.54 -11.61 -6.37
C ARG A 101 1.66 -12.34 -5.04
N SER A 102 0.58 -12.43 -4.26
CA SER A 102 0.53 -13.16 -2.99
C SER A 102 0.93 -14.64 -3.19
N TYR A 103 0.42 -15.26 -4.25
CA TYR A 103 0.73 -16.66 -4.56
C TYR A 103 2.19 -16.86 -4.98
N LEU A 104 2.72 -16.02 -5.87
CA LEU A 104 4.12 -16.06 -6.32
C LEU A 104 5.08 -15.80 -5.16
N SER A 105 4.79 -14.81 -4.31
CA SER A 105 5.58 -14.51 -3.12
C SER A 105 5.65 -15.68 -2.15
N ALA A 106 4.52 -16.37 -1.93
CA ALA A 106 4.45 -17.54 -1.06
C ALA A 106 5.32 -18.72 -1.60
N HIS A 107 5.46 -18.83 -2.92
CA HIS A 107 6.33 -19.82 -3.57
C HIS A 107 7.79 -19.36 -3.71
N GLY A 108 8.16 -18.21 -3.14
CA GLY A 108 9.51 -17.64 -3.25
C GLY A 108 9.88 -17.14 -4.65
N GLN A 109 8.90 -16.98 -5.55
CA GLN A 109 9.10 -16.51 -6.91
C GLN A 109 9.22 -14.97 -6.92
N THR A 110 10.41 -14.46 -6.58
CA THR A 110 10.65 -13.00 -6.50
C THR A 110 11.03 -12.37 -7.84
N ARG A 111 11.62 -13.14 -8.76
CA ARG A 111 12.04 -12.63 -10.08
C ARG A 111 10.89 -12.05 -10.91
N PRO A 112 9.73 -12.72 -11.08
CA PRO A 112 8.60 -12.15 -11.81
C PRO A 112 8.08 -10.85 -11.17
N LEU A 113 8.13 -10.73 -9.84
CA LEU A 113 7.73 -9.52 -9.15
C LEU A 113 8.68 -8.35 -9.48
N LEU A 114 9.99 -8.61 -9.44
CA LEU A 114 11.00 -7.61 -9.81
C LEU A 114 10.86 -7.18 -11.26
N VAL A 115 10.71 -8.16 -12.19
CA VAL A 115 10.52 -7.87 -13.62
C VAL A 115 9.28 -7.02 -13.84
N ALA A 116 8.14 -7.36 -13.21
CA ALA A 116 6.91 -6.58 -13.36
C ALA A 116 7.07 -5.14 -12.86
N VAL A 117 7.77 -4.94 -11.73
CA VAL A 117 8.01 -3.60 -11.17
C VAL A 117 8.95 -2.79 -12.07
N VAL A 118 10.10 -3.35 -12.45
CA VAL A 118 11.10 -2.62 -13.25
C VAL A 118 10.56 -2.34 -14.65
N ALA A 119 10.06 -3.36 -15.35
CA ALA A 119 9.49 -3.17 -16.69
C ALA A 119 8.25 -2.28 -16.65
N GLY A 120 7.42 -2.41 -15.60
CA GLY A 120 6.25 -1.55 -15.39
C GLY A 120 6.63 -0.09 -15.22
N ASN A 121 7.62 0.24 -14.39
CA ASN A 121 8.06 1.63 -14.20
C ASN A 121 8.69 2.22 -15.46
N VAL A 122 9.52 1.45 -16.17
CA VAL A 122 10.10 1.90 -17.45
C VAL A 122 8.99 2.13 -18.48
N LEU A 123 8.06 1.20 -18.61
CA LEU A 123 6.92 1.37 -19.52
C LEU A 123 6.05 2.55 -19.12
N ASN A 124 5.80 2.75 -17.81
CA ASN A 124 5.02 3.89 -17.34
C ASN A 124 5.67 5.21 -17.72
N LEU A 125 6.98 5.36 -17.47
CA LEU A 125 7.71 6.57 -17.84
C LEU A 125 7.63 6.86 -19.34
N VAL A 126 7.82 5.84 -20.17
CA VAL A 126 7.76 5.98 -21.63
C VAL A 126 6.34 6.32 -22.10
N LEU A 127 5.35 5.58 -21.61
CA LEU A 127 3.96 5.81 -21.98
C LEU A 127 3.42 7.14 -21.46
N ASP A 128 3.76 7.53 -20.22
CA ASP A 128 3.36 8.83 -19.68
C ASP A 128 3.91 9.95 -20.56
N TYR A 129 5.20 9.90 -20.92
CA TYR A 129 5.80 10.92 -21.77
C TYR A 129 5.13 10.96 -23.17
N LEU A 130 4.96 9.81 -23.81
CA LEU A 130 4.37 9.73 -25.14
C LEU A 130 2.89 10.10 -25.16
N LEU A 131 2.10 9.62 -24.21
CA LEU A 131 0.65 9.84 -24.23
C LEU A 131 0.24 11.19 -23.67
N ILE A 132 1.00 11.74 -22.71
CA ILE A 132 0.71 13.08 -22.18
C ILE A 132 1.02 14.15 -23.20
N PHE A 133 2.20 14.10 -23.84
CA PHE A 133 2.71 15.16 -24.72
C PHE A 133 2.47 14.88 -26.20
N GLY A 134 2.24 13.63 -26.61
CA GLY A 134 2.04 13.26 -28.02
C GLY A 134 3.26 13.60 -28.89
N ASP A 135 2.98 14.05 -30.11
CA ASP A 135 4.04 14.42 -31.07
C ASP A 135 4.91 15.61 -30.59
N ALA A 136 4.37 16.50 -29.73
CA ALA A 136 5.17 17.56 -29.12
C ALA A 136 6.31 16.98 -28.26
N GLY A 137 6.02 15.95 -27.48
CA GLY A 137 7.04 15.25 -26.69
C GLY A 137 8.09 14.54 -27.58
N LEU A 138 7.68 13.97 -28.72
CA LEU A 138 8.62 13.38 -29.67
C LEU A 138 9.53 14.45 -30.30
N ALA A 139 8.97 15.62 -30.64
CA ALA A 139 9.74 16.72 -31.20
C ALA A 139 10.78 17.26 -30.20
N ASP A 140 10.45 17.33 -28.91
CA ASP A 140 11.40 17.71 -27.84
C ASP A 140 12.59 16.75 -27.74
N LEU A 141 12.39 15.46 -28.10
CA LEU A 141 13.44 14.44 -28.17
C LEU A 141 14.16 14.40 -29.53
N GLY A 142 13.84 15.30 -30.47
CA GLY A 142 14.38 15.31 -31.82
C GLY A 142 13.90 14.15 -32.71
N LEU A 143 12.78 13.50 -32.33
CA LEU A 143 12.19 12.41 -33.11
C LEU A 143 11.07 12.89 -34.01
N PRO A 144 10.85 12.23 -35.17
CA PRO A 144 9.76 12.60 -36.08
C PRO A 144 8.39 12.31 -35.42
N GLY A 145 7.40 13.19 -35.66
CA GLY A 145 6.02 12.96 -35.25
C GLY A 145 5.43 11.73 -35.96
N VAL A 146 4.61 10.98 -35.23
CA VAL A 146 3.93 9.76 -35.71
C VAL A 146 2.40 9.93 -35.78
N GLY A 147 1.90 11.15 -35.59
CA GLY A 147 0.47 11.47 -35.55
C GLY A 147 -0.18 11.16 -34.19
N LEU A 148 0.61 11.16 -33.11
CA LEU A 148 0.12 10.86 -31.75
C LEU A 148 -0.44 12.14 -31.12
N PRO A 149 -1.75 12.22 -30.80
CA PRO A 149 -2.32 13.39 -30.14
C PRO A 149 -1.87 13.47 -28.68
N ALA A 150 -1.68 14.68 -28.17
CA ALA A 150 -1.46 14.92 -26.75
C ALA A 150 -2.75 14.60 -25.97
N MET A 151 -2.72 13.56 -25.14
CA MET A 151 -3.89 13.07 -24.38
C MET A 151 -3.94 13.60 -22.94
N GLY A 152 -2.87 14.27 -22.48
CA GLY A 152 -2.81 14.86 -21.15
C GLY A 152 -3.19 13.90 -20.03
N VAL A 153 -4.24 14.24 -19.26
CA VAL A 153 -4.71 13.43 -18.10
C VAL A 153 -5.19 12.03 -18.51
N LEU A 154 -5.83 11.91 -19.68
CA LEU A 154 -6.27 10.61 -20.21
C LEU A 154 -5.05 9.74 -20.55
N GLY A 155 -4.00 10.33 -21.11
CA GLY A 155 -2.73 9.65 -21.40
C GLY A 155 -2.09 9.07 -20.15
N ALA A 156 -1.97 9.84 -19.08
CA ALA A 156 -1.45 9.38 -17.79
C ALA A 156 -2.26 8.23 -17.19
N ALA A 157 -3.59 8.32 -17.24
CA ALA A 157 -4.46 7.24 -16.75
C ALA A 157 -4.34 5.96 -17.60
N GLY A 158 -4.23 6.13 -18.92
CA GLY A 158 -4.03 5.04 -19.89
C GLY A 158 -2.69 4.33 -19.70
N ALA A 159 -1.59 5.08 -19.51
CA ALA A 159 -0.27 4.56 -19.22
C ALA A 159 -0.28 3.67 -17.96
N THR A 160 -0.86 4.19 -16.87
CA THR A 160 -0.97 3.42 -15.62
C THR A 160 -1.79 2.13 -15.81
N SER A 161 -2.88 2.18 -16.57
CA SER A 161 -3.71 1.00 -16.85
C SER A 161 -2.96 -0.04 -17.71
N ALA A 162 -2.18 0.41 -18.70
CA ALA A 162 -1.35 -0.46 -19.52
C ALA A 162 -0.27 -1.17 -18.68
N VAL A 163 0.38 -0.47 -17.75
CA VAL A 163 1.35 -1.06 -16.82
C VAL A 163 0.71 -2.12 -15.93
N GLN A 164 -0.51 -1.89 -15.46
CA GLN A 164 -1.23 -2.90 -14.69
C GLN A 164 -1.53 -4.16 -15.50
N LEU A 165 -1.92 -4.02 -16.77
CA LEU A 165 -2.13 -5.15 -17.66
C LEU A 165 -0.82 -5.91 -17.98
N LEU A 166 0.28 -5.19 -18.22
CA LEU A 166 1.60 -5.80 -18.36
C LEU A 166 1.98 -6.62 -17.13
N SER A 167 1.89 -6.03 -15.95
CA SER A 167 2.22 -6.70 -14.69
C SER A 167 1.34 -7.92 -14.45
N LEU A 168 0.05 -7.82 -14.75
CA LEU A 168 -0.87 -8.96 -14.70
C LEU A 168 -0.43 -10.06 -15.65
N GLY A 169 -0.06 -9.73 -16.90
CA GLY A 169 0.46 -10.67 -17.89
C GLY A 169 1.71 -11.41 -17.41
N VAL A 170 2.68 -10.68 -16.87
CA VAL A 170 3.91 -11.25 -16.29
C VAL A 170 3.58 -12.23 -15.16
N PHE A 171 2.67 -11.87 -14.26
CA PHE A 171 2.30 -12.75 -13.15
C PHE A 171 1.51 -13.99 -13.59
N VAL A 172 0.62 -13.84 -14.57
CA VAL A 172 -0.10 -14.99 -15.16
C VAL A 172 0.87 -15.97 -15.80
N LEU A 173 1.83 -15.48 -16.58
CA LEU A 173 2.84 -16.31 -17.21
C LEU A 173 3.72 -17.01 -16.18
N ALA A 174 4.13 -16.30 -15.12
CA ALA A 174 4.94 -16.86 -14.03
C ALA A 174 4.18 -17.97 -13.27
N VAL A 175 2.89 -17.76 -12.97
CA VAL A 175 2.05 -18.79 -12.33
C VAL A 175 1.87 -20.01 -13.24
N ARG A 176 1.65 -19.80 -14.54
CA ARG A 176 1.56 -20.91 -15.52
C ARG A 176 2.85 -21.72 -15.57
N ALA A 177 4.00 -21.05 -15.66
CA ALA A 177 5.30 -21.71 -15.65
C ALA A 177 5.54 -22.51 -14.35
N LEU A 178 5.19 -21.93 -13.19
CA LEU A 178 5.26 -22.61 -11.89
C LEU A 178 4.38 -23.88 -11.86
N HIS A 179 3.20 -23.83 -12.43
CA HIS A 179 2.29 -24.98 -12.46
C HIS A 179 2.73 -26.08 -13.45
N GLN A 180 3.44 -25.73 -14.52
CA GLN A 180 3.99 -26.71 -15.47
C GLN A 180 5.21 -27.44 -14.89
N GLY A 181 6.05 -26.75 -14.11
CA GLY A 181 7.26 -27.32 -13.50
C GLY A 181 7.01 -28.20 -12.27
N ALA A 182 5.97 -27.94 -11.51
CA ALA A 182 5.58 -28.74 -10.36
C ALA A 182 4.52 -29.76 -10.81
N GLY A 183 4.88 -31.04 -10.95
CA GLY A 183 3.93 -32.11 -11.30
C GLY A 183 2.54 -31.88 -10.68
N ALA A 184 1.50 -31.96 -11.49
CA ALA A 184 0.18 -31.38 -11.24
C ALA A 184 -0.51 -31.92 -9.98
N ALA A 185 -0.20 -31.35 -8.79
CA ALA A 185 -1.07 -31.52 -7.64
C ALA A 185 -2.44 -30.92 -8.00
N ALA A 186 -3.46 -31.76 -8.18
CA ALA A 186 -4.82 -31.30 -8.46
C ALA A 186 -5.26 -30.35 -7.35
N ALA A 187 -5.97 -29.28 -7.69
CA ALA A 187 -6.55 -28.39 -6.69
C ALA A 187 -7.51 -29.19 -5.81
N THR A 188 -7.29 -29.15 -4.51
CA THR A 188 -8.17 -29.85 -3.56
C THR A 188 -9.58 -29.31 -3.69
N PRO A 189 -10.62 -30.17 -3.82
CA PRO A 189 -12.00 -29.72 -3.80
C PRO A 189 -12.31 -29.02 -2.50
N GLY A 190 -12.86 -27.82 -2.56
CA GLY A 190 -13.23 -27.02 -1.39
C GLY A 190 -13.48 -25.57 -1.78
N ARG A 191 -14.30 -24.85 -1.00
CA ARG A 191 -14.51 -23.41 -1.15
C ARG A 191 -13.73 -22.68 -0.07
N ALA A 192 -12.72 -21.90 -0.47
CA ALA A 192 -11.90 -21.08 0.41
C ALA A 192 -12.34 -19.59 0.44
N LEU A 193 -13.47 -19.25 -0.19
CA LEU A 193 -13.98 -17.88 -0.24
C LEU A 193 -14.17 -17.28 1.16
N GLY A 194 -14.85 -18.03 2.05
CA GLY A 194 -15.09 -17.56 3.42
C GLY A 194 -13.80 -17.25 4.21
N PRO A 195 -12.82 -18.16 4.29
CA PRO A 195 -11.53 -17.88 4.90
C PRO A 195 -10.83 -16.67 4.32
N ILE A 196 -10.77 -16.50 2.98
CA ILE A 196 -10.13 -15.35 2.33
C ILE A 196 -10.79 -14.05 2.78
N VAL A 197 -12.12 -13.96 2.73
CA VAL A 197 -12.87 -12.77 3.14
C VAL A 197 -12.70 -12.51 4.64
N ARG A 198 -12.78 -13.54 5.48
CA ARG A 198 -12.65 -13.42 6.94
C ARG A 198 -11.29 -12.88 7.37
N VAL A 199 -10.21 -13.34 6.75
CA VAL A 199 -8.85 -12.90 7.06
C VAL A 199 -8.54 -11.57 6.39
N GLY A 200 -9.02 -11.36 5.17
CA GLY A 200 -8.71 -10.19 4.36
C GLY A 200 -9.51 -8.95 4.72
N THR A 201 -10.78 -9.07 5.15
CA THR A 201 -11.59 -7.88 5.49
C THR A 201 -10.94 -6.99 6.55
N PRO A 202 -10.41 -7.52 7.68
CA PRO A 202 -9.69 -6.68 8.63
C PRO A 202 -8.48 -5.98 8.04
N ILE A 203 -7.76 -6.63 7.08
CA ILE A 203 -6.63 -6.02 6.39
C ILE A 203 -7.11 -4.82 5.54
N GLY A 204 -8.19 -5.01 4.78
CA GLY A 204 -8.76 -3.93 3.96
C GLY A 204 -9.23 -2.75 4.79
N LEU A 205 -9.90 -3.01 5.90
CA LEU A 205 -10.34 -1.97 6.83
C LEU A 205 -9.16 -1.26 7.52
N GLN A 206 -8.08 -1.99 7.85
CA GLN A 206 -6.86 -1.41 8.38
C GLN A 206 -6.22 -0.46 7.39
N VAL A 207 -5.99 -0.89 6.15
CA VAL A 207 -5.39 -0.05 5.10
C VAL A 207 -6.25 1.18 4.83
N PHE A 208 -7.57 1.00 4.74
CA PHE A 208 -8.49 2.12 4.57
C PHE A 208 -8.38 3.12 5.73
N ALA A 209 -8.38 2.64 6.98
CA ALA A 209 -8.24 3.49 8.15
C ALA A 209 -6.91 4.26 8.17
N GLU A 210 -5.79 3.60 7.80
CA GLU A 210 -4.49 4.26 7.68
C GLU A 210 -4.52 5.39 6.63
N VAL A 211 -5.00 5.10 5.44
CA VAL A 211 -5.13 6.11 4.38
C VAL A 211 -6.03 7.26 4.81
N ALA A 212 -7.14 6.96 5.47
CA ALA A 212 -8.09 7.98 5.92
C ALA A 212 -7.50 8.91 6.99
N VAL A 213 -6.72 8.40 7.95
CA VAL A 213 -6.11 9.27 8.98
C VAL A 213 -5.02 10.18 8.40
N PHE A 214 -4.21 9.68 7.46
CA PHE A 214 -3.22 10.52 6.78
C PHE A 214 -3.88 11.58 5.89
N SER A 215 -4.94 11.22 5.17
CA SER A 215 -5.73 12.17 4.37
C SER A 215 -6.39 13.23 5.26
N LEU A 216 -6.97 12.82 6.40
CA LEU A 216 -7.55 13.75 7.37
C LEU A 216 -6.50 14.72 7.93
N THR A 217 -5.29 14.23 8.23
CA THR A 217 -4.19 15.09 8.68
C THR A 217 -3.81 16.13 7.62
N GLY A 218 -3.83 15.76 6.33
CA GLY A 218 -3.63 16.70 5.23
C GLY A 218 -4.72 17.79 5.18
N VAL A 219 -5.98 17.43 5.40
CA VAL A 219 -7.09 18.39 5.51
C VAL A 219 -6.90 19.31 6.71
N LEU A 220 -6.52 18.77 7.88
CA LEU A 220 -6.24 19.57 9.07
C LEU A 220 -5.06 20.53 8.86
N ALA A 221 -4.02 20.10 8.15
CA ALA A 221 -2.91 20.97 7.77
C ALA A 221 -3.36 22.11 6.84
N ALA A 222 -4.28 21.83 5.90
CA ALA A 222 -4.86 22.84 5.02
C ALA A 222 -5.71 23.87 5.78
N HIS A 223 -6.40 23.46 6.85
CA HIS A 223 -7.11 24.39 7.73
C HIS A 223 -6.17 25.32 8.51
N LEU A 224 -4.94 24.92 8.76
CA LEU A 224 -3.95 25.78 9.41
C LEU A 224 -3.43 26.87 8.45
N SER A 225 -2.95 26.49 7.28
CA SER A 225 -2.54 27.37 6.18
C SER A 225 -2.18 26.59 4.92
N ALA A 226 -2.15 27.28 3.77
CA ALA A 226 -1.67 26.72 2.51
C ALA A 226 -0.19 26.25 2.61
N THR A 227 0.65 26.99 3.35
CA THR A 227 2.04 26.63 3.59
C THR A 227 2.15 25.37 4.44
N ALA A 228 1.32 25.22 5.49
CA ALA A 228 1.30 24.02 6.32
C ALA A 228 0.84 22.78 5.52
N ALA A 229 -0.16 22.92 4.65
CA ALA A 229 -0.59 21.85 3.76
C ALA A 229 0.50 21.42 2.78
N ALA A 230 1.19 22.40 2.16
CA ALA A 230 2.30 22.13 1.25
C ALA A 230 3.46 21.42 1.96
N ALA A 231 3.85 21.92 3.15
CA ALA A 231 4.90 21.32 3.97
C ALA A 231 4.53 19.89 4.42
N HIS A 232 3.28 19.66 4.81
CA HIS A 232 2.77 18.30 5.11
C HIS A 232 2.88 17.39 3.89
N THR A 233 2.50 17.88 2.70
CA THR A 233 2.58 17.11 1.45
C THR A 233 4.03 16.72 1.13
N VAL A 234 4.99 17.63 1.29
CA VAL A 234 6.42 17.33 1.15
C VAL A 234 6.84 16.24 2.12
N ALA A 235 6.56 16.42 3.41
CA ALA A 235 7.01 15.49 4.44
C ALA A 235 6.40 14.09 4.28
N ILE A 236 5.08 13.99 3.98
CA ILE A 236 4.42 12.69 3.79
C ILE A 236 4.89 11.98 2.51
N THR A 237 5.21 12.71 1.45
CA THR A 237 5.73 12.14 0.20
C THR A 237 7.10 11.50 0.43
N VAL A 238 8.01 12.19 1.12
CA VAL A 238 9.32 11.66 1.46
C VAL A 238 9.20 10.45 2.40
N ALA A 239 8.32 10.51 3.41
CA ALA A 239 8.06 9.42 4.34
C ALA A 239 7.48 8.19 3.63
N SER A 240 6.55 8.38 2.69
CA SER A 240 5.92 7.29 1.92
C SER A 240 6.91 6.51 1.04
N PHE A 241 7.95 7.18 0.54
CA PHE A 241 9.00 6.51 -0.22
C PHE A 241 9.72 5.46 0.64
N THR A 242 10.14 5.83 1.84
CA THR A 242 10.83 4.92 2.77
C THR A 242 9.88 3.86 3.35
N PHE A 243 8.63 4.22 3.62
CA PHE A 243 7.57 3.29 4.03
C PHE A 243 7.37 2.14 3.03
N SER A 244 7.53 2.40 1.72
CA SER A 244 7.42 1.37 0.69
C SER A 244 8.42 0.23 0.89
N ILE A 245 9.62 0.53 1.42
CA ILE A 245 10.63 -0.48 1.76
C ILE A 245 10.17 -1.31 2.96
N ALA A 246 9.66 -0.65 4.01
CA ALA A 246 9.13 -1.33 5.18
C ALA A 246 7.94 -2.26 4.84
N MET A 247 7.06 -1.83 3.93
CA MET A 247 5.97 -2.65 3.38
C MET A 247 6.50 -3.92 2.69
N GLY A 248 7.58 -3.79 1.90
CA GLY A 248 8.24 -4.94 1.26
C GLY A 248 8.79 -5.94 2.28
N ILE A 249 9.46 -5.45 3.33
CA ILE A 249 9.97 -6.28 4.44
C ILE A 249 8.81 -6.94 5.18
N GLY A 250 7.72 -6.20 5.44
CA GLY A 250 6.50 -6.72 6.07
C GLY A 250 5.84 -7.84 5.25
N ALA A 251 5.77 -7.69 3.93
CA ALA A 251 5.26 -8.73 3.04
C ALA A 251 6.12 -10.00 3.05
N ALA A 252 7.44 -9.86 2.99
CA ALA A 252 8.36 -11.00 3.11
C ALA A 252 8.25 -11.67 4.48
N THR A 253 8.11 -10.89 5.55
CA THR A 253 7.91 -11.39 6.92
C THR A 253 6.60 -12.18 7.04
N ALA A 254 5.51 -11.69 6.44
CA ALA A 254 4.23 -12.38 6.41
C ALA A 254 4.35 -13.78 5.78
N VAL A 255 5.06 -13.90 4.65
CA VAL A 255 5.31 -15.19 3.99
C VAL A 255 6.10 -16.12 4.90
N ARG A 256 7.20 -15.67 5.49
CA ARG A 256 8.06 -16.50 6.34
C ARG A 256 7.34 -16.97 7.61
N VAL A 257 6.61 -16.08 8.26
CA VAL A 257 5.79 -16.41 9.43
C VAL A 257 4.67 -17.38 9.03
N GLY A 258 3.97 -17.13 7.92
CA GLY A 258 2.90 -18.01 7.45
C GLY A 258 3.38 -19.42 7.16
N VAL A 259 4.52 -19.59 6.48
CA VAL A 259 5.12 -20.91 6.23
C VAL A 259 5.45 -21.63 7.55
N ALA A 260 6.05 -20.94 8.51
CA ALA A 260 6.39 -21.51 9.81
C ALA A 260 5.13 -21.92 10.61
N VAL A 261 4.07 -21.08 10.59
CA VAL A 261 2.76 -21.41 11.20
C VAL A 261 2.14 -22.64 10.52
N GLY A 262 2.19 -22.68 9.18
CA GLY A 262 1.72 -23.84 8.41
C GLY A 262 2.44 -25.14 8.78
N ALA A 263 3.75 -25.06 9.00
CA ALA A 263 4.57 -26.20 9.45
C ALA A 263 4.38 -26.58 10.93
N GLY A 264 3.62 -25.80 11.70
CA GLY A 264 3.47 -25.99 13.14
C GLY A 264 4.69 -25.52 13.96
N ASP A 265 5.61 -24.80 13.31
CA ASP A 265 6.84 -24.29 13.94
C ASP A 265 6.60 -22.86 14.51
N HIS A 266 6.11 -22.81 15.75
CA HIS A 266 5.87 -21.52 16.40
C HIS A 266 7.17 -20.79 16.80
N VAL A 267 8.27 -21.52 17.04
CA VAL A 267 9.59 -20.93 17.32
C VAL A 267 10.15 -20.27 16.05
N GLY A 268 10.08 -20.99 14.93
CA GLY A 268 10.44 -20.45 13.61
C GLY A 268 9.59 -19.25 13.22
N ALA A 269 8.28 -19.28 13.48
CA ALA A 269 7.38 -18.13 13.24
C ALA A 269 7.81 -16.91 14.05
N ARG A 270 8.11 -17.08 15.35
CA ARG A 270 8.61 -16.01 16.22
C ARG A 270 9.93 -15.44 15.72
N ARG A 271 10.89 -16.32 15.39
CA ARG A 271 12.20 -15.91 14.88
C ARG A 271 12.05 -15.14 13.56
N ALA A 272 11.25 -15.63 12.63
CA ALA A 272 11.00 -14.96 11.35
C ALA A 272 10.41 -13.56 11.55
N GLY A 273 9.42 -13.40 12.43
CA GLY A 273 8.82 -12.11 12.72
C GLY A 273 9.80 -11.14 13.38
N LEU A 274 10.57 -11.59 14.39
CA LEU A 274 11.55 -10.74 15.07
C LEU A 274 12.70 -10.31 14.15
N VAL A 275 13.19 -11.20 13.30
CA VAL A 275 14.21 -10.87 12.28
C VAL A 275 13.66 -9.83 11.28
N GLY A 276 12.41 -10.02 10.84
CA GLY A 276 11.74 -9.05 9.97
C GLY A 276 11.66 -7.67 10.63
N VAL A 277 11.18 -7.60 11.88
CA VAL A 277 11.09 -6.33 12.64
C VAL A 277 12.47 -5.70 12.82
N GLY A 278 13.48 -6.49 13.18
CA GLY A 278 14.87 -6.01 13.31
C GLY A 278 15.39 -5.41 11.99
N LEU A 279 15.18 -6.10 10.87
CA LEU A 279 15.55 -5.60 9.55
C LEU A 279 14.80 -4.29 9.20
N GLY A 280 13.49 -4.26 9.47
CA GLY A 280 12.69 -3.05 9.28
C GLY A 280 13.22 -1.87 10.09
N LEU A 281 13.53 -2.09 11.37
CA LEU A 281 14.11 -1.07 12.25
C LEU A 281 15.48 -0.58 11.74
N VAL A 282 16.36 -1.47 11.27
CA VAL A 282 17.66 -1.07 10.70
C VAL A 282 17.48 -0.17 9.49
N VAL A 283 16.62 -0.55 8.55
CA VAL A 283 16.36 0.24 7.34
C VAL A 283 15.74 1.59 7.69
N MET A 284 14.74 1.60 8.58
CA MET A 284 14.05 2.85 8.94
C MET A 284 14.91 3.74 9.84
N SER A 285 15.83 3.17 10.63
CA SER A 285 16.86 3.96 11.36
C SER A 285 17.82 4.64 10.39
N SER A 286 18.25 3.95 9.34
CA SER A 286 19.08 4.54 8.29
C SER A 286 18.36 5.71 7.59
N SER A 287 17.08 5.52 7.29
CA SER A 287 16.21 6.58 6.77
C SER A 287 16.08 7.76 7.75
N ALA A 288 15.83 7.48 9.03
CA ALA A 288 15.73 8.52 10.07
C ALA A 288 17.00 9.36 10.17
N VAL A 289 18.18 8.75 10.07
CA VAL A 289 19.46 9.48 10.03
C VAL A 289 19.51 10.44 8.84
N VAL A 290 19.07 10.03 7.66
CA VAL A 290 19.02 10.90 6.48
C VAL A 290 18.05 12.06 6.67
N PHE A 291 16.88 11.81 7.26
CA PHE A 291 15.88 12.84 7.57
C PHE A 291 16.39 13.90 8.57
N LEU A 292 17.24 13.48 9.53
CA LEU A 292 17.86 14.41 10.49
C LEU A 292 19.07 15.13 9.91
N ALA A 293 19.89 14.43 9.12
CA ALA A 293 21.15 14.99 8.61
C ALA A 293 20.94 15.96 7.43
N ALA A 294 19.94 15.72 6.59
CA ALA A 294 19.74 16.48 5.36
C ALA A 294 18.28 16.86 5.08
N PRO A 295 17.50 17.39 6.06
CA PRO A 295 16.10 17.71 5.85
C PRO A 295 15.87 18.77 4.77
N ALA A 296 16.78 19.77 4.67
CA ALA A 296 16.69 20.82 3.66
C ALA A 296 16.92 20.29 2.23
N LEU A 297 17.85 19.33 2.07
CA LEU A 297 18.08 18.68 0.77
C LEU A 297 16.86 17.89 0.34
N LEU A 298 16.28 17.10 1.26
CA LEU A 298 15.07 16.30 0.98
C LEU A 298 13.89 17.19 0.59
N ALA A 299 13.63 18.27 1.35
CA ALA A 299 12.56 19.19 1.04
C ALA A 299 12.80 19.96 -0.26
N GLY A 300 14.05 20.35 -0.55
CA GLY A 300 14.44 21.08 -1.76
C GLY A 300 14.22 20.31 -3.06
N TRP A 301 14.09 18.98 -3.02
CA TRP A 301 13.70 18.20 -4.20
C TRP A 301 12.22 18.38 -4.59
N PHE A 302 11.39 18.89 -3.70
CA PHE A 302 9.94 18.99 -3.89
C PHE A 302 9.44 20.43 -3.96
N THR A 303 10.22 21.43 -3.51
CA THR A 303 9.77 22.82 -3.48
C THR A 303 10.96 23.80 -3.50
N ASP A 304 10.79 24.85 -4.31
CA ASP A 304 11.70 26.02 -4.33
C ASP A 304 11.14 27.18 -3.46
N SER A 305 9.94 27.01 -2.91
CA SER A 305 9.29 28.02 -2.07
C SER A 305 9.96 28.09 -0.69
N ALA A 306 10.68 29.16 -0.40
CA ALA A 306 11.36 29.37 0.88
C ALA A 306 10.43 29.22 2.11
N PRO A 307 9.19 29.74 2.13
CA PRO A 307 8.26 29.50 3.23
C PRO A 307 7.87 28.02 3.42
N VAL A 308 7.64 27.29 2.32
CA VAL A 308 7.29 25.85 2.38
C VAL A 308 8.49 25.04 2.83
N LEU A 309 9.68 25.35 2.30
CA LEU A 309 10.93 24.71 2.72
C LEU A 309 11.13 24.86 4.22
N ALA A 310 11.09 26.09 4.74
CA ALA A 310 11.26 26.37 6.16
C ALA A 310 10.21 25.62 7.04
N ALA A 311 8.95 25.58 6.60
CA ALA A 311 7.89 24.86 7.31
C ALA A 311 8.05 23.33 7.25
N SER A 312 8.71 22.80 6.22
CA SER A 312 8.94 21.34 6.05
C SER A 312 10.05 20.80 6.96
N LEU A 313 11.04 21.61 7.32
CA LEU A 313 12.19 21.16 8.13
C LEU A 313 11.79 20.53 9.46
N PRO A 314 10.98 21.19 10.33
CA PRO A 314 10.57 20.59 11.58
C PRO A 314 9.70 19.34 11.37
N LEU A 315 8.90 19.27 10.29
CA LEU A 315 8.09 18.09 9.99
C LEU A 315 8.97 16.89 9.62
N LEU A 316 10.01 17.08 8.81
CA LEU A 316 10.97 16.04 8.46
C LEU A 316 11.78 15.57 9.67
N GLN A 317 12.13 16.46 10.60
CA GLN A 317 12.78 16.07 11.85
C GLN A 317 11.87 15.20 12.75
N ILE A 318 10.59 15.55 12.86
CA ILE A 318 9.61 14.70 13.56
C ILE A 318 9.41 13.39 12.79
N ALA A 319 9.37 13.44 11.46
CA ALA A 319 9.27 12.27 10.60
C ALA A 319 10.43 11.28 10.81
N ALA A 320 11.61 11.70 11.22
CA ALA A 320 12.70 10.80 11.57
C ALA A 320 12.33 9.84 12.71
N LEU A 321 11.65 10.33 13.76
CA LEU A 321 11.14 9.48 14.86
C LEU A 321 9.93 8.66 14.40
N PHE A 322 9.05 9.28 13.64
CA PHE A 322 7.89 8.63 13.01
C PHE A 322 8.31 7.40 12.21
N GLN A 323 9.40 7.45 11.43
CA GLN A 323 9.92 6.37 10.60
C GLN A 323 10.17 5.07 11.39
N LEU A 324 10.71 5.17 12.60
CA LEU A 324 11.00 3.99 13.42
C LEU A 324 9.71 3.24 13.80
N SER A 325 8.71 4.01 14.23
CA SER A 325 7.41 3.46 14.60
C SER A 325 6.65 2.93 13.38
N ASP A 326 6.74 3.62 12.25
CA ASP A 326 6.10 3.26 10.99
C ASP A 326 6.64 1.94 10.43
N GLY A 327 7.97 1.79 10.40
CA GLY A 327 8.60 0.53 9.98
C GLY A 327 8.30 -0.63 10.93
N ALA A 328 8.36 -0.41 12.24
CA ALA A 328 8.03 -1.43 13.21
C ALA A 328 6.56 -1.87 13.08
N GLN A 329 5.63 -0.92 12.91
CA GLN A 329 4.20 -1.16 12.72
C GLN A 329 3.95 -1.96 11.43
N ALA A 330 4.51 -1.54 10.29
CA ALA A 330 4.29 -2.18 9.00
C ALA A 330 4.78 -3.63 8.99
N VAL A 331 5.96 -3.89 9.58
CA VAL A 331 6.52 -5.25 9.63
C VAL A 331 5.81 -6.12 10.67
N ALA A 332 5.46 -5.57 11.85
CA ALA A 332 4.70 -6.30 12.85
C ALA A 332 3.28 -6.65 12.36
N ALA A 333 2.62 -5.74 11.64
CA ALA A 333 1.35 -6.02 10.96
C ALA A 333 1.52 -7.15 9.91
N GLY A 334 2.62 -7.14 9.15
CA GLY A 334 2.98 -8.23 8.23
C GLY A 334 3.15 -9.57 8.96
N ALA A 335 3.86 -9.60 10.09
CA ALA A 335 4.05 -10.79 10.90
C ALA A 335 2.72 -11.35 11.44
N LEU A 336 1.85 -10.48 11.98
CA LEU A 336 0.51 -10.86 12.45
C LEU A 336 -0.38 -11.33 11.29
N ARG A 337 -0.26 -10.73 10.11
CA ARG A 337 -0.95 -11.18 8.90
C ARG A 337 -0.52 -12.59 8.53
N GLY A 338 0.78 -12.88 8.48
CA GLY A 338 1.30 -14.23 8.23
C GLY A 338 0.81 -15.27 9.27
N ALA A 339 0.65 -14.85 10.52
CA ALA A 339 0.06 -15.66 11.57
C ALA A 339 -1.47 -15.80 11.50
N GLY A 340 -2.14 -15.04 10.62
CA GLY A 340 -3.61 -15.05 10.48
C GLY A 340 -4.36 -14.17 11.48
N ASP A 341 -3.66 -13.44 12.36
CA ASP A 341 -4.27 -12.57 13.38
C ASP A 341 -4.47 -11.13 12.88
N THR A 342 -5.27 -10.99 11.83
CA THR A 342 -5.50 -9.70 11.16
C THR A 342 -6.46 -8.78 11.91
N ARG A 343 -7.38 -9.37 12.72
CA ARG A 343 -8.34 -8.59 13.52
C ARG A 343 -7.65 -7.78 14.62
N ALA A 344 -6.69 -8.39 15.33
CA ALA A 344 -5.93 -7.68 16.35
C ALA A 344 -5.11 -6.55 15.76
N ALA A 345 -4.54 -6.75 14.56
CA ALA A 345 -3.82 -5.71 13.83
C ALA A 345 -4.74 -4.52 13.48
N PHE A 346 -5.93 -4.77 12.94
CA PHE A 346 -6.91 -3.74 12.64
C PHE A 346 -7.34 -2.95 13.90
N ILE A 347 -7.68 -3.64 15.00
CA ILE A 347 -8.12 -2.99 16.25
C ILE A 347 -7.01 -2.13 16.83
N ALA A 348 -5.77 -2.63 16.89
CA ALA A 348 -4.62 -1.88 17.38
C ALA A 348 -4.37 -0.61 16.54
N ASN A 349 -4.51 -0.72 15.21
CA ASN A 349 -4.40 0.39 14.29
C ASN A 349 -5.48 1.46 14.55
N LEU A 350 -6.74 1.02 14.69
CA LEU A 350 -7.86 1.93 14.95
C LEU A 350 -7.67 2.70 16.29
N ILE A 351 -7.31 2.00 17.36
CA ILE A 351 -7.07 2.62 18.67
C ILE A 351 -5.87 3.57 18.61
N GLY A 352 -4.76 3.13 18.02
CA GLY A 352 -3.53 3.92 17.97
C GLY A 352 -3.71 5.19 17.13
N HIS A 353 -4.23 5.10 15.91
CA HIS A 353 -4.34 6.25 15.03
C HIS A 353 -5.49 7.19 15.41
N TYR A 354 -6.70 6.66 15.66
CA TYR A 354 -7.88 7.48 15.90
C TYR A 354 -8.10 7.78 17.40
N GLY A 355 -7.85 6.80 18.26
CA GLY A 355 -8.00 7.00 19.70
C GLY A 355 -6.89 7.88 20.28
N VAL A 356 -5.63 7.56 19.98
CA VAL A 356 -4.47 8.26 20.54
C VAL A 356 -3.93 9.32 19.59
N GLY A 357 -3.59 8.93 18.37
CA GLY A 357 -2.91 9.78 17.40
C GLY A 357 -3.71 11.04 17.05
N LEU A 358 -4.96 10.89 16.64
CA LEU A 358 -5.81 12.02 16.26
C LEU A 358 -6.11 12.92 17.45
N GLY A 359 -6.38 12.34 18.64
CA GLY A 359 -6.62 13.13 19.87
C GLY A 359 -5.41 14.01 20.23
N ILE A 360 -4.20 13.44 20.21
CA ILE A 360 -2.94 14.18 20.45
C ILE A 360 -2.70 15.20 19.34
N SER A 361 -2.91 14.84 18.05
CA SER A 361 -2.78 15.76 16.92
C SER A 361 -3.62 17.03 17.11
N LEU A 362 -4.90 16.86 17.43
CA LEU A 362 -5.82 17.99 17.63
C LEU A 362 -5.43 18.82 18.85
N GLY A 363 -5.09 18.19 19.98
CA GLY A 363 -4.67 18.85 21.19
C GLY A 363 -3.39 19.68 21.01
N LEU A 364 -2.36 19.12 20.35
CA LEU A 364 -1.09 19.82 20.13
C LEU A 364 -1.21 20.89 19.03
N ALA A 365 -1.86 20.57 17.90
CA ALA A 365 -1.92 21.50 16.78
C ALA A 365 -2.80 22.72 17.07
N PHE A 366 -3.99 22.51 17.62
CA PHE A 366 -4.99 23.55 17.82
C PHE A 366 -5.10 23.99 19.28
N GLY A 367 -5.01 23.07 20.26
CA GLY A 367 -5.09 23.40 21.68
C GLY A 367 -3.85 24.13 22.22
N LEU A 368 -2.64 23.67 21.84
CA LEU A 368 -1.38 24.29 22.23
C LEU A 368 -0.80 25.22 21.14
N GLY A 369 -1.46 25.37 19.99
CA GLY A 369 -1.02 26.26 18.93
C GLY A 369 0.26 25.82 18.21
N MET A 370 0.67 24.55 18.32
CA MET A 370 1.87 24.03 17.66
C MET A 370 1.74 23.92 16.14
N GLY A 371 0.53 24.04 15.58
CA GLY A 371 0.30 23.96 14.14
C GLY A 371 0.67 22.59 13.53
N ALA A 372 1.26 22.60 12.32
CA ALA A 372 1.62 21.39 11.60
C ALA A 372 2.58 20.44 12.36
N PRO A 373 3.61 20.91 13.10
CA PRO A 373 4.39 20.05 13.99
C PRO A 373 3.54 19.28 15.01
N GLY A 374 2.50 19.91 15.58
CA GLY A 374 1.59 19.25 16.50
C GLY A 374 0.82 18.08 15.87
N LEU A 375 0.39 18.23 14.60
CA LEU A 375 -0.22 17.13 13.83
C LEU A 375 0.74 15.94 13.70
N TRP A 376 1.99 16.18 13.37
CA TRP A 376 2.99 15.13 13.17
C TRP A 376 3.42 14.44 14.47
N TRP A 377 3.49 15.18 15.59
CA TRP A 377 3.70 14.56 16.90
C TRP A 377 2.56 13.60 17.28
N GLY A 378 1.32 13.99 16.99
CA GLY A 378 0.17 13.12 17.22
C GLY A 378 0.19 11.87 16.34
N LEU A 379 0.50 12.00 15.03
CA LEU A 379 0.70 10.87 14.15
C LEU A 379 1.80 9.92 14.67
N SER A 380 2.94 10.47 15.09
CA SER A 380 4.05 9.69 15.65
C SER A 380 3.65 8.94 16.92
N ALA A 381 2.90 9.58 17.82
CA ALA A 381 2.38 8.94 19.03
C ALA A 381 1.41 7.79 18.69
N GLY A 382 0.47 8.02 17.78
CA GLY A 382 -0.48 7.01 17.34
C GLY A 382 0.20 5.78 16.72
N LEU A 383 1.17 6.01 15.82
CA LEU A 383 1.98 4.95 15.23
C LEU A 383 2.80 4.19 16.28
N THR A 384 3.40 4.89 17.23
CA THR A 384 4.18 4.25 18.27
C THR A 384 3.30 3.33 19.14
N VAL A 385 2.12 3.79 19.54
CA VAL A 385 1.15 2.95 20.27
C VAL A 385 0.74 1.74 19.43
N THR A 386 0.46 1.94 18.16
CA THR A 386 0.12 0.84 17.25
C THR A 386 1.27 -0.16 17.14
N ALA A 387 2.49 0.31 16.86
CA ALA A 387 3.68 -0.56 16.73
C ALA A 387 3.91 -1.39 18.00
N VAL A 388 3.87 -0.76 19.17
CA VAL A 388 4.06 -1.44 20.46
C VAL A 388 2.95 -2.47 20.70
N ALA A 389 1.70 -2.12 20.44
CA ALA A 389 0.57 -3.04 20.57
C ALA A 389 0.71 -4.27 19.67
N LEU A 390 1.10 -4.09 18.40
CA LEU A 390 1.30 -5.17 17.44
C LEU A 390 2.49 -6.07 17.83
N LEU A 391 3.59 -5.48 18.28
CA LEU A 391 4.77 -6.22 18.75
C LEU A 391 4.43 -7.08 19.98
N ILE A 392 3.76 -6.50 20.99
CA ILE A 392 3.29 -7.23 22.17
C ILE A 392 2.33 -8.35 21.76
N ARG A 393 1.40 -8.07 20.86
CA ARG A 393 0.44 -9.06 20.35
C ARG A 393 1.15 -10.21 19.67
N PHE A 394 2.07 -9.92 18.76
CA PHE A 394 2.85 -10.92 18.04
C PHE A 394 3.69 -11.77 19.00
N TRP A 395 4.36 -11.13 19.97
CA TRP A 395 5.14 -11.82 21.00
C TRP A 395 4.31 -12.80 21.83
N ARG A 396 3.11 -12.37 22.27
CA ARG A 396 2.18 -13.21 23.04
C ARG A 396 1.60 -14.35 22.20
N LEU A 397 1.26 -14.07 20.94
CA LEU A 397 0.69 -15.04 20.02
C LEU A 397 1.68 -16.19 19.75
N THR A 398 2.95 -15.84 19.52
CA THR A 398 4.02 -16.81 19.22
C THR A 398 4.62 -17.51 20.44
N ALA A 399 4.19 -17.16 21.66
CA ALA A 399 4.56 -17.87 22.89
C ALA A 399 3.87 -19.24 23.01
N ARG A 400 2.85 -19.51 22.20
CA ARG A 400 2.07 -20.76 22.18
C ARG A 400 1.95 -21.25 20.73
N PRO A 401 1.62 -22.55 20.52
CA PRO A 401 1.29 -23.05 19.18
C PRO A 401 0.17 -22.23 18.57
N ILE A 402 0.36 -21.79 17.31
CA ILE A 402 -0.58 -20.96 16.58
C ILE A 402 -1.47 -21.87 15.74
N ALA A 403 -2.79 -21.74 15.88
CA ALA A 403 -3.74 -22.44 15.02
C ALA A 403 -3.66 -21.87 13.58
N ARG A 404 -3.75 -22.76 12.60
CA ARG A 404 -3.85 -22.38 11.17
C ARG A 404 -5.18 -21.65 10.91
N SER A 405 -5.14 -20.68 10.01
CA SER A 405 -6.31 -19.89 9.59
C SER A 405 -7.13 -20.59 8.50
#